data_86de352dc9a92d5ff77b573366285b98
#
_entry.id   86de352dc9a92d5ff77b573366285b98
#
_cell.length_a   1.000
_cell.length_b   1.000
_cell.length_c   1.000
_cell.angle_alpha   90.00
_cell.angle_beta   90.00
_cell.angle_gamma   90.00
#
_symmetry.space_group_name_H-M   'P 1'
#
loop_
_entity.id
_entity.type
_entity.pdbx_description
1 polymer ?
#
loop_
_entity_poly.entity_id
_entity_poly.type
_entity_poly.pdbx_seq_one_letter_code
_entity_poly.pdbx_strand_id
1 'polypeptide(L)'
;MKPQKKQIKKSKEETIEFQAIRPFGPTIIRGTLPKHLLELMDTKATEMLENEKLSKEFDHSGSLAGNVKQEVRFPTEWMDTNAFLPMIGFIGEMVKSYISIPPANETIKPEFVGKLVMESMWVVAQYAGDFNPFHIHEGQLSGVFYLRVPPSLPAEYAKEDHYPT
;
A
#
# COMPACT_ATOMS: atom_id res chain seq x y z
N MET A 1 -52.31 -18.21 9.74
CA MET A 1 -50.84 -18.28 9.84
C MET A 1 -50.23 -17.28 8.89
N LYS A 2 -49.57 -16.22 9.38
CA LYS A 2 -48.91 -15.23 8.56
C LYS A 2 -47.47 -15.72 8.29
N PRO A 3 -46.94 -15.60 7.05
CA PRO A 3 -45.59 -16.03 6.76
C PRO A 3 -44.57 -15.07 7.42
N GLN A 4 -43.65 -15.65 8.21
CA GLN A 4 -42.51 -14.92 8.76
C GLN A 4 -41.53 -14.57 7.62
N LYS A 5 -41.32 -13.29 7.38
CA LYS A 5 -40.26 -12.81 6.51
C LYS A 5 -38.92 -12.98 7.23
N LYS A 6 -38.13 -13.97 6.79
CA LYS A 6 -36.72 -14.10 7.16
C LYS A 6 -35.96 -12.93 6.56
N GLN A 7 -35.57 -11.98 7.38
CA GLN A 7 -34.59 -10.94 6.96
C GLN A 7 -33.20 -11.60 6.87
N ILE A 8 -32.73 -11.78 5.67
CA ILE A 8 -31.34 -12.10 5.40
C ILE A 8 -30.57 -10.80 5.63
N LYS A 9 -29.78 -10.73 6.71
CA LYS A 9 -28.80 -9.65 6.90
C LYS A 9 -27.77 -9.77 5.77
N LYS A 10 -27.87 -8.91 4.77
CA LYS A 10 -26.75 -8.63 3.85
C LYS A 10 -25.59 -8.13 4.71
N SER A 11 -24.45 -8.78 4.63
CA SER A 11 -23.18 -8.23 5.11
C SER A 11 -23.00 -6.86 4.46
N LYS A 12 -22.71 -5.83 5.26
CA LYS A 12 -22.28 -4.53 4.71
C LYS A 12 -21.00 -4.80 3.93
N GLU A 13 -21.08 -4.76 2.61
CA GLU A 13 -19.89 -4.63 1.77
C GLU A 13 -19.20 -3.33 2.20
N GLU A 14 -17.98 -3.44 2.71
CA GLU A 14 -17.15 -2.27 2.98
C GLU A 14 -16.88 -1.59 1.65
N THR A 15 -17.44 -0.41 1.47
CA THR A 15 -17.15 0.42 0.28
C THR A 15 -15.77 1.01 0.47
N ILE A 16 -14.86 0.67 -0.43
CA ILE A 16 -13.51 1.25 -0.46
C ILE A 16 -13.59 2.56 -1.23
N GLU A 17 -13.28 3.67 -0.57
CA GLU A 17 -13.25 4.99 -1.19
C GLU A 17 -11.82 5.37 -1.55
N PHE A 18 -11.62 5.84 -2.78
CA PHE A 18 -10.36 6.36 -3.27
C PHE A 18 -10.47 7.84 -3.62
N GLN A 19 -9.45 8.59 -3.30
CA GLN A 19 -9.32 9.99 -3.69
C GLN A 19 -8.19 10.14 -4.71
N ALA A 20 -8.48 10.78 -5.84
CA ALA A 20 -7.49 11.16 -6.83
C ALA A 20 -6.99 12.58 -6.55
N ILE A 21 -5.67 12.75 -6.55
CA ILE A 21 -5.02 14.05 -6.39
C ILE A 21 -3.90 14.20 -7.43
N ARG A 22 -3.63 15.43 -7.85
CA ARG A 22 -2.57 15.77 -8.81
C ARG A 22 -1.75 16.95 -8.31
N PRO A 23 -0.88 16.73 -7.31
CA PRO A 23 -0.14 17.83 -6.69
C PRO A 23 0.87 18.49 -7.63
N PHE A 24 1.55 17.71 -8.51
CA PHE A 24 2.66 18.22 -9.33
C PHE A 24 2.75 17.64 -10.74
N GLY A 25 1.85 16.83 -11.19
CA GLY A 25 1.95 16.20 -12.50
C GLY A 25 1.28 14.85 -12.56
N PRO A 26 1.91 13.72 -12.22
CA PRO A 26 1.24 12.43 -12.26
C PRO A 26 0.07 12.40 -11.27
N THR A 27 -0.99 11.72 -11.66
CA THR A 27 -2.12 11.47 -10.78
C THR A 27 -1.67 10.55 -9.65
N ILE A 28 -2.11 10.84 -8.44
CA ILE A 28 -1.96 9.96 -7.27
C ILE A 28 -3.36 9.58 -6.83
N ILE A 29 -3.59 8.32 -6.54
CA ILE A 29 -4.77 7.91 -5.78
C ILE A 29 -4.36 7.54 -4.37
N ARG A 30 -5.20 7.90 -3.41
CA ARG A 30 -5.05 7.49 -2.02
C ARG A 30 -6.37 6.93 -1.51
N GLY A 31 -6.27 6.00 -0.60
CA GLY A 31 -7.43 5.39 0.05
C GLY A 31 -7.03 4.84 1.41
N THR A 32 -8.02 4.39 2.15
CA THR A 32 -7.81 3.76 3.45
C THR A 32 -7.75 2.24 3.26
N LEU A 33 -6.70 1.63 3.79
CA LEU A 33 -6.57 0.18 3.81
C LEU A 33 -7.65 -0.40 4.74
N PRO A 34 -8.44 -1.38 4.30
CA PRO A 34 -9.38 -2.09 5.17
C PRO A 34 -8.68 -2.66 6.40
N LYS A 35 -9.35 -2.58 7.56
CA LYS A 35 -8.74 -2.95 8.84
C LYS A 35 -8.12 -4.35 8.84
N HIS A 36 -8.81 -5.34 8.28
CA HIS A 36 -8.32 -6.71 8.22
C HIS A 36 -7.06 -6.86 7.36
N LEU A 37 -6.92 -6.04 6.29
CA LEU A 37 -5.70 -6.02 5.47
C LEU A 37 -4.57 -5.27 6.16
N LEU A 38 -4.88 -4.21 6.89
CA LEU A 38 -3.91 -3.51 7.72
C LEU A 38 -3.32 -4.46 8.77
N GLU A 39 -4.16 -5.18 9.50
CA GLU A 39 -3.75 -6.15 10.52
C GLU A 39 -2.92 -7.30 9.92
N LEU A 40 -3.34 -7.81 8.76
CA LEU A 40 -2.58 -8.83 8.02
C LEU A 40 -1.18 -8.32 7.66
N MET A 41 -1.11 -7.16 7.02
CA MET A 41 0.16 -6.60 6.55
C MET A 41 1.06 -6.16 7.69
N ASP A 42 0.51 -5.61 8.77
CA ASP A 42 1.26 -5.27 9.97
C ASP A 42 1.87 -6.50 10.63
N THR A 43 1.14 -7.60 10.71
CA THR A 43 1.64 -8.88 11.21
C THR A 43 2.78 -9.40 10.33
N LYS A 44 2.60 -9.39 9.00
CA LYS A 44 3.62 -9.88 8.07
C LYS A 44 4.86 -9.00 8.01
N ALA A 45 4.68 -7.68 8.08
CA ALA A 45 5.78 -6.74 8.19
C ALA A 45 6.59 -6.96 9.47
N THR A 46 5.91 -7.16 10.60
CA THR A 46 6.55 -7.47 11.88
C THR A 46 7.35 -8.79 11.80
N GLU A 47 6.78 -9.83 11.21
CA GLU A 47 7.46 -11.11 11.00
C GLU A 47 8.76 -10.93 10.20
N MET A 48 8.72 -10.14 9.10
CA MET A 48 9.91 -9.88 8.27
C MET A 48 10.98 -9.08 9.01
N LEU A 49 10.57 -8.08 9.79
CA LEU A 49 11.51 -7.19 10.48
C LEU A 49 12.13 -7.81 11.73
N GLU A 50 11.37 -8.60 12.50
CA GLU A 50 11.79 -9.15 13.80
C GLU A 50 12.41 -10.55 13.69
N ASN A 51 12.12 -11.30 12.64
CA ASN A 51 12.75 -12.59 12.41
C ASN A 51 14.16 -12.38 11.83
N GLU A 52 15.18 -12.59 12.64
CA GLU A 52 16.59 -12.36 12.29
C GLU A 52 17.02 -13.10 11.02
N LYS A 53 16.52 -14.33 10.80
CA LYS A 53 16.81 -15.11 9.60
C LYS A 53 16.20 -14.46 8.36
N LEU A 54 14.90 -14.14 8.40
CA LEU A 54 14.19 -13.52 7.28
C LEU A 54 14.73 -12.13 6.97
N SER A 55 14.96 -11.33 8.02
CA SER A 55 15.49 -9.98 7.88
C SER A 55 16.87 -9.97 7.22
N LYS A 56 17.73 -10.93 7.50
CA LYS A 56 19.04 -11.06 6.85
C LYS A 56 18.97 -11.66 5.46
N GLU A 57 18.14 -12.68 5.26
CA GLU A 57 18.01 -13.39 3.98
C GLU A 57 17.41 -12.49 2.89
N PHE A 58 16.45 -11.64 3.28
CA PHE A 58 15.72 -10.76 2.38
C PHE A 58 16.06 -9.27 2.56
N ASP A 59 17.21 -8.98 3.16
CA ASP A 59 17.71 -7.60 3.33
C ASP A 59 17.87 -6.93 1.96
N HIS A 60 17.25 -5.76 1.82
CA HIS A 60 17.29 -4.94 0.62
C HIS A 60 17.87 -3.54 0.88
N SER A 61 18.24 -3.25 2.11
CA SER A 61 18.75 -1.94 2.54
C SER A 61 20.00 -1.48 1.81
N GLY A 62 20.82 -2.40 1.30
CA GLY A 62 22.01 -2.08 0.52
C GLY A 62 21.74 -1.41 -0.84
N SER A 63 20.49 -1.41 -1.31
CA SER A 63 20.07 -0.77 -2.57
C SER A 63 19.56 0.66 -2.36
N LEU A 64 19.48 1.13 -1.11
CA LEU A 64 18.93 2.43 -0.78
C LEU A 64 19.96 3.55 -0.92
N ALA A 65 19.53 4.65 -1.52
CA ALA A 65 20.32 5.88 -1.59
C ALA A 65 20.25 6.71 -0.28
N GLY A 66 19.36 6.36 0.65
CA GLY A 66 19.05 7.11 1.86
C GLY A 66 19.70 6.58 3.13
N ASN A 67 19.28 7.15 4.25
CA ASN A 67 19.63 6.68 5.58
C ASN A 67 18.44 5.93 6.19
N VAL A 68 18.18 4.74 5.70
CA VAL A 68 17.17 3.81 6.23
C VAL A 68 17.90 2.58 6.72
N LYS A 69 17.66 2.19 7.96
CA LYS A 69 18.41 1.12 8.62
C LYS A 69 17.92 -0.29 8.29
N GLN A 70 16.65 -0.40 7.91
CA GLN A 70 16.04 -1.69 7.69
C GLN A 70 14.99 -1.62 6.59
N GLU A 71 15.28 -2.29 5.49
CA GLU A 71 14.38 -2.56 4.39
C GLU A 71 14.45 -4.03 4.04
N VAL A 72 13.31 -4.72 4.11
CA VAL A 72 13.25 -6.17 3.95
C VAL A 72 12.21 -6.51 2.89
N ARG A 73 12.64 -7.23 1.85
CA ARG A 73 11.77 -7.66 0.76
C ARG A 73 10.94 -8.87 1.20
N PHE A 74 9.65 -8.88 0.86
CA PHE A 74 8.84 -10.07 1.04
C PHE A 74 9.25 -11.16 0.05
N PRO A 75 9.30 -12.43 0.49
CA PRO A 75 9.53 -13.55 -0.42
C PRO A 75 8.51 -13.57 -1.55
N THR A 76 8.95 -13.75 -2.79
CA THR A 76 8.07 -13.72 -3.95
C THR A 76 6.99 -14.81 -3.86
N GLU A 77 7.32 -15.96 -3.34
CA GLU A 77 6.42 -17.08 -3.13
C GLU A 77 5.27 -16.78 -2.14
N TRP A 78 5.44 -15.77 -1.26
CA TRP A 78 4.37 -15.35 -0.36
C TRP A 78 3.23 -14.66 -1.11
N MET A 79 3.53 -13.99 -2.23
CA MET A 79 2.54 -13.24 -3.00
C MET A 79 1.43 -14.14 -3.56
N ASP A 80 1.75 -15.41 -3.83
CA ASP A 80 0.81 -16.41 -4.36
C ASP A 80 0.09 -17.19 -3.24
N THR A 81 0.37 -16.89 -1.97
CA THR A 81 -0.28 -17.58 -0.86
C THR A 81 -1.65 -17.00 -0.56
N ASN A 82 -2.54 -17.84 -0.01
CA ASN A 82 -3.86 -17.41 0.47
C ASN A 82 -3.80 -16.28 1.49
N ALA A 83 -2.67 -16.12 2.18
CA ALA A 83 -2.46 -15.03 3.13
C ALA A 83 -2.31 -13.68 2.41
N PHE A 84 -1.63 -13.62 1.25
CA PHE A 84 -1.39 -12.38 0.52
C PHE A 84 -2.43 -12.09 -0.56
N LEU A 85 -3.15 -13.08 -1.08
CA LEU A 85 -4.15 -12.90 -2.13
C LEU A 85 -5.17 -11.78 -1.84
N PRO A 86 -5.70 -11.59 -0.61
CA PRO A 86 -6.60 -10.48 -0.34
C PRO A 86 -5.94 -9.11 -0.55
N MET A 87 -4.67 -8.98 -0.19
CA MET A 87 -3.91 -7.74 -0.40
C MET A 87 -3.61 -7.51 -1.89
N ILE A 88 -3.23 -8.53 -2.61
CA ILE A 88 -3.03 -8.46 -4.06
C ILE A 88 -4.33 -8.07 -4.77
N GLY A 89 -5.46 -8.63 -4.34
CA GLY A 89 -6.78 -8.25 -4.84
C GLY A 89 -7.09 -6.77 -4.59
N PHE A 90 -6.83 -6.27 -3.40
CA PHE A 90 -7.01 -4.85 -3.06
C PHE A 90 -6.12 -3.95 -3.93
N ILE A 91 -4.85 -4.29 -4.11
CA ILE A 91 -3.93 -3.57 -5.00
C ILE A 91 -4.48 -3.57 -6.44
N GLY A 92 -4.98 -4.70 -6.91
CA GLY A 92 -5.61 -4.80 -8.24
C GLY A 92 -6.79 -3.84 -8.41
N GLU A 93 -7.66 -3.69 -7.40
CA GLU A 93 -8.76 -2.72 -7.44
C GLU A 93 -8.26 -1.27 -7.40
N MET A 94 -7.22 -0.97 -6.63
CA MET A 94 -6.57 0.34 -6.66
C MET A 94 -6.01 0.65 -8.05
N VAL A 95 -5.31 -0.29 -8.68
CA VAL A 95 -4.75 -0.11 -10.02
C VAL A 95 -5.86 0.11 -11.05
N LYS A 96 -6.94 -0.66 -11.02
CA LYS A 96 -8.11 -0.45 -11.89
C LYS A 96 -8.69 0.96 -11.71
N SER A 97 -8.84 1.40 -10.48
CA SER A 97 -9.32 2.75 -10.16
C SER A 97 -8.38 3.82 -10.72
N TYR A 98 -7.07 3.65 -10.54
CA TYR A 98 -6.06 4.57 -11.03
C TYR A 98 -6.10 4.72 -12.55
N ILE A 99 -6.11 3.63 -13.30
CA ILE A 99 -6.10 3.65 -14.76
C ILE A 99 -7.43 4.13 -15.37
N SER A 100 -8.51 4.22 -14.59
CA SER A 100 -9.77 4.81 -15.04
C SER A 100 -9.75 6.34 -15.06
N ILE A 101 -8.72 6.97 -14.47
CA ILE A 101 -8.62 8.42 -14.29
C ILE A 101 -7.66 9.02 -15.33
N PRO A 102 -8.08 10.05 -16.10
CA PRO A 102 -7.18 10.77 -16.99
C PRO A 102 -6.05 11.50 -16.19
N PRO A 103 -4.82 11.54 -16.68
CA PRO A 103 -4.31 10.95 -17.93
C PRO A 103 -3.75 9.53 -17.77
N ALA A 104 -3.94 8.86 -16.63
CA ALA A 104 -3.40 7.52 -16.43
C ALA A 104 -3.95 6.52 -17.48
N ASN A 105 -5.22 6.67 -17.86
CA ASN A 105 -5.86 5.90 -18.92
C ASN A 105 -5.28 6.15 -20.34
N GLU A 106 -4.57 7.25 -20.52
CA GLU A 106 -3.86 7.55 -21.78
C GLU A 106 -2.50 6.86 -21.86
N THR A 107 -1.90 6.61 -20.69
CA THR A 107 -0.56 6.02 -20.57
C THR A 107 -0.63 4.51 -20.41
N ILE A 108 -1.58 4.02 -19.61
CA ILE A 108 -1.77 2.59 -19.35
C ILE A 108 -3.08 2.16 -20.03
N LYS A 109 -2.95 1.39 -21.08
CA LYS A 109 -4.13 0.93 -21.82
C LYS A 109 -4.91 -0.11 -21.02
N PRO A 110 -6.25 -0.06 -21.03
CA PRO A 110 -7.10 -0.98 -20.28
C PRO A 110 -6.87 -2.47 -20.58
N GLU A 111 -6.43 -2.79 -21.79
CA GLU A 111 -6.09 -4.18 -22.17
C GLU A 111 -4.92 -4.79 -21.40
N PHE A 112 -4.11 -3.97 -20.73
CA PHE A 112 -3.00 -4.45 -19.91
C PHE A 112 -3.40 -4.75 -18.47
N VAL A 113 -4.60 -4.35 -18.02
CA VAL A 113 -5.03 -4.54 -16.62
C VAL A 113 -5.04 -6.00 -16.20
N GLY A 114 -5.44 -6.89 -17.09
CA GLY A 114 -5.42 -8.34 -16.83
C GLY A 114 -4.04 -8.98 -16.89
N LYS A 115 -2.99 -8.19 -17.17
CA LYS A 115 -1.59 -8.63 -17.28
C LYS A 115 -0.68 -8.00 -16.24
N LEU A 116 -1.27 -7.36 -15.21
CA LEU A 116 -0.49 -6.77 -14.14
C LEU A 116 0.21 -7.85 -13.33
N VAL A 117 1.48 -7.64 -13.09
CA VAL A 117 2.33 -8.52 -12.30
C VAL A 117 2.87 -7.70 -11.13
N MET A 118 2.78 -8.25 -9.93
CA MET A 118 3.45 -7.70 -8.76
C MET A 118 4.94 -8.08 -8.88
N GLU A 119 5.79 -7.10 -9.16
CA GLU A 119 7.22 -7.35 -9.30
C GLU A 119 7.90 -7.55 -7.94
N SER A 120 7.55 -6.69 -6.98
CA SER A 120 8.12 -6.77 -5.64
C SER A 120 7.26 -6.05 -4.61
N MET A 121 7.40 -6.46 -3.38
CA MET A 121 6.87 -5.80 -2.19
C MET A 121 7.92 -5.87 -1.09
N TRP A 122 8.09 -4.80 -0.34
CA TRP A 122 9.02 -4.74 0.78
C TRP A 122 8.45 -3.91 1.91
N VAL A 123 8.99 -4.11 3.09
CA VAL A 123 8.69 -3.32 4.28
C VAL A 123 9.88 -2.46 4.64
N VAL A 124 9.61 -1.21 4.98
CA VAL A 124 10.61 -0.23 5.43
C VAL A 124 10.30 0.17 6.86
N ALA A 125 11.26 -0.01 7.77
CA ALA A 125 11.20 0.53 9.12
C ALA A 125 11.97 1.85 9.18
N GLN A 126 11.25 2.96 9.29
CA GLN A 126 11.83 4.31 9.41
C GLN A 126 11.70 4.84 10.84
N TYR A 127 12.78 5.38 11.34
CA TYR A 127 12.88 5.99 12.67
C TYR A 127 13.20 7.47 12.56
N ALA A 128 13.19 8.17 13.69
CA ALA A 128 13.54 9.59 13.73
C ALA A 128 14.94 9.84 13.14
N GLY A 129 15.02 10.70 12.14
CA GLY A 129 16.24 11.01 11.40
C GLY A 129 16.53 10.12 10.20
N ASP A 130 15.75 9.06 9.97
CA ASP A 130 15.84 8.27 8.75
C ASP A 130 15.14 9.03 7.61
N PHE A 131 15.72 8.92 6.42
CA PHE A 131 15.12 9.50 5.22
C PHE A 131 15.46 8.65 3.99
N ASN A 132 14.55 8.69 3.03
CA ASN A 132 14.76 8.14 1.71
C ASN A 132 14.71 9.31 0.71
N PRO A 133 15.81 9.62 -0.01
CA PRO A 133 15.85 10.75 -0.94
C PRO A 133 14.97 10.48 -2.16
N PHE A 134 14.87 11.48 -3.04
CA PHE A 134 14.26 11.26 -4.35
C PHE A 134 14.98 10.14 -5.09
N HIS A 135 14.21 9.15 -5.49
CA HIS A 135 14.69 7.98 -6.21
C HIS A 135 13.63 7.53 -7.22
N ILE A 136 14.01 6.63 -8.09
CA ILE A 136 13.13 6.01 -9.08
C ILE A 136 12.96 4.53 -8.78
N HIS A 137 11.79 4.01 -9.11
CA HIS A 137 11.51 2.58 -9.12
C HIS A 137 11.44 2.07 -10.55
N GLU A 138 11.85 0.83 -10.74
CA GLU A 138 11.51 0.06 -11.93
C GLU A 138 9.99 -0.25 -11.94
N GLY A 139 9.47 -0.65 -13.10
CA GLY A 139 8.05 -0.93 -13.26
C GLY A 139 7.22 0.29 -13.70
N GLN A 140 5.93 0.07 -13.96
CA GLN A 140 5.01 1.09 -14.45
C GLN A 140 4.27 1.82 -13.33
N LEU A 141 4.08 1.17 -12.20
CA LEU A 141 3.34 1.68 -11.06
C LEU A 141 4.08 1.34 -9.77
N SER A 142 4.07 2.27 -8.84
CA SER A 142 4.49 2.02 -7.46
C SER A 142 3.47 2.57 -6.48
N GLY A 143 3.46 2.02 -5.27
CA GLY A 143 2.58 2.45 -4.21
C GLY A 143 3.22 2.28 -2.83
N VAL A 144 2.68 2.95 -1.84
CA VAL A 144 3.11 2.84 -0.45
C VAL A 144 1.91 2.65 0.47
N PHE A 145 2.06 1.78 1.45
CA PHE A 145 1.11 1.57 2.55
C PHE A 145 1.76 1.97 3.86
N TYR A 146 1.17 2.93 4.55
CA TYR A 146 1.59 3.32 5.89
C TYR A 146 0.89 2.41 6.90
N LEU A 147 1.60 1.41 7.40
CA LEU A 147 1.07 0.43 8.35
C LEU A 147 1.06 0.99 9.77
N ARG A 148 2.15 1.67 10.16
CA ARG A 148 2.31 2.32 11.46
C ARG A 148 2.78 3.74 11.25
N VAL A 149 2.06 4.69 11.83
CA VAL A 149 2.39 6.11 11.77
C VAL A 149 2.50 6.63 13.20
N PRO A 150 3.59 7.32 13.57
CA PRO A 150 3.72 7.89 14.91
C PRO A 150 2.55 8.80 15.26
N PRO A 151 2.01 8.73 16.49
CA PRO A 151 0.88 9.58 16.91
C PRO A 151 1.18 11.09 16.85
N SER A 152 2.44 11.47 16.87
CA SER A 152 2.89 12.88 16.73
C SER A 152 2.64 13.45 15.35
N LEU A 153 2.70 12.63 14.28
CA LEU A 153 2.55 13.12 12.91
C LEU A 153 1.22 13.86 12.65
N PRO A 154 0.04 13.34 13.04
CA PRO A 154 -1.20 14.07 12.86
C PRO A 154 -1.22 15.42 13.58
N ALA A 155 -0.58 15.50 14.76
CA ALA A 155 -0.48 16.76 15.51
C ALA A 155 0.47 17.76 14.85
N GLU A 156 1.49 17.30 14.15
CA GLU A 156 2.40 18.15 13.38
C GLU A 156 1.71 18.69 12.12
N TYR A 157 0.96 17.87 11.41
CA TYR A 157 0.19 18.28 10.23
C TYR A 157 -0.99 19.22 10.58
N ALA A 158 -1.50 19.17 11.80
CA ALA A 158 -2.57 20.06 12.27
C ALA A 158 -2.09 21.46 12.63
N LYS A 159 -0.79 21.72 12.67
CA LYS A 159 -0.24 23.06 12.85
C LYS A 159 -0.32 23.81 11.52
N GLU A 160 -1.18 24.82 11.45
CA GLU A 160 -1.45 25.64 10.26
C GLU A 160 -0.19 26.32 9.66
N ASP A 161 0.90 26.38 10.42
CA ASP A 161 2.14 27.07 10.04
C ASP A 161 3.09 26.27 9.14
N HIS A 162 2.73 25.05 8.73
CA HIS A 162 3.65 24.17 7.98
C HIS A 162 3.65 24.40 6.46
N TYR A 163 2.71 25.18 5.94
CA TYR A 163 2.71 25.59 4.54
C TYR A 163 2.54 27.11 4.48
N PRO A 164 3.65 27.87 4.24
CA PRO A 164 3.50 29.26 3.87
C PRO A 164 2.70 29.33 2.57
N THR A 165 1.58 30.05 2.63
CA THR A 165 0.71 30.36 1.48
C THR A 165 1.47 31.18 0.44
#